data_f30dcc1d4677a0640e256588b3035cad
#
_entry.id   f30dcc1d4677a0640e256588b3035cad
#
_cell.length_a   1.000
_cell.length_b   1.000
_cell.length_c   1.000
_cell.angle_alpha   90.00
_cell.angle_beta   90.00
_cell.angle_gamma   90.00
#
_symmetry.space_group_name_H-M   'P 1'
#
loop_
_entity.id
_entity.type
_entity.pdbx_description
1 polymer ?
#
loop_
_entity_poly.entity_id
_entity_poly.type
_entity_poly.pdbx_seq_one_letter_code
_entity_poly.pdbx_strand_id
1 'polypeptide(L)'
;MIYSLQVERHVLSGLLRHQDLFADIDVFLNENDFFNDVHSTIYTVFKNIKHKAENVDKVLLAEKIKNLGISFKDEINIFDYIDNLSFSQITEQATMEACRELIKLRVRREIAQTADKLKEYVVKNSDDNLDQIIGNIDQIYNKKISSYDENDVPVNIFAEVEDLVEEIGNSPREDSGLITPYSEFNRMYGGLKNGNIYAIASRPGQGKSTWLNDICFKTAINPKNKTKTLILDTEMQTVDIQLRMVASLTDVPVWYLETGNWRKNEDMTKKVRAAWAKVKTYEYFHYHVGNKNIDQICSIIRRWYLSKVGRGNQAMIAYDYIKLTGEKVGQNWAEHQAIGDKIDKLKRISEEIHCPIITAMQLNRTGESFNRKGSEVVDDSSVISLSDRLQWFASFVAIFRRKTLDELTLDGQQFGTHKLIPTKTRFQGRDAAGHQDLVRRLDSCGKETWAQNYLNYQVNNFNIEERGSLRDVADRQREQYQLNDENQTDGELL
;
A
#
# COMPACT_ATOMS: atom_id res chain seq x y z
N MET A 1 21.29 -31.44 -6.44
CA MET A 1 20.48 -31.67 -7.64
C MET A 1 19.20 -30.86 -7.51
N ILE A 2 18.72 -30.27 -8.60
CA ILE A 2 17.50 -29.46 -8.65
C ILE A 2 16.32 -30.22 -9.29
N TYR A 3 16.38 -31.51 -9.31
CA TYR A 3 15.33 -32.45 -9.73
C TYR A 3 15.46 -33.78 -8.97
N SER A 4 14.36 -34.52 -8.87
CA SER A 4 14.33 -35.88 -8.29
C SER A 4 13.28 -36.72 -8.99
N LEU A 5 13.74 -37.68 -9.80
CA LEU A 5 12.85 -38.60 -10.51
C LEU A 5 12.03 -39.48 -9.55
N GLN A 6 12.54 -39.72 -8.34
CA GLN A 6 11.81 -40.49 -7.33
C GLN A 6 10.60 -39.70 -6.79
N VAL A 7 10.77 -38.39 -6.51
CA VAL A 7 9.66 -37.54 -6.08
C VAL A 7 8.59 -37.46 -7.17
N GLU A 8 8.99 -37.30 -8.43
CA GLU A 8 8.06 -37.30 -9.57
C GLU A 8 7.27 -38.61 -9.69
N ARG A 9 7.95 -39.74 -9.55
CA ARG A 9 7.29 -41.06 -9.53
C ARG A 9 6.32 -41.20 -8.37
N HIS A 10 6.67 -40.69 -7.17
CA HIS A 10 5.79 -40.73 -6.01
C HIS A 10 4.50 -39.92 -6.26
N VAL A 11 4.60 -38.74 -6.85
CA VAL A 11 3.42 -37.91 -7.23
C VAL A 11 2.52 -38.67 -8.20
N LEU A 12 3.09 -39.21 -9.29
CA LEU A 12 2.31 -39.96 -10.30
C LEU A 12 1.68 -41.24 -9.74
N SER A 13 2.41 -41.98 -8.94
CA SER A 13 1.91 -43.20 -8.29
C SER A 13 0.78 -42.87 -7.30
N GLY A 14 0.93 -41.79 -6.54
CA GLY A 14 -0.09 -41.32 -5.61
C GLY A 14 -1.36 -40.91 -6.34
N LEU A 15 -1.26 -40.13 -7.44
CA LEU A 15 -2.40 -39.71 -8.26
C LEU A 15 -3.13 -40.88 -8.93
N LEU A 16 -2.39 -41.92 -9.40
CA LEU A 16 -2.99 -43.13 -9.97
C LEU A 16 -3.80 -43.92 -8.93
N ARG A 17 -3.37 -43.89 -7.67
CA ARG A 17 -3.99 -44.63 -6.56
C ARG A 17 -5.12 -43.84 -5.89
N HIS A 18 -4.91 -42.59 -5.63
CA HIS A 18 -5.79 -41.69 -4.90
C HIS A 18 -6.32 -40.57 -5.83
N GLN A 19 -7.12 -40.97 -6.82
CA GLN A 19 -7.56 -40.08 -7.89
C GLN A 19 -8.43 -38.92 -7.39
N ASP A 20 -9.05 -39.04 -6.22
CA ASP A 20 -9.89 -37.98 -5.61
C ASP A 20 -9.06 -36.79 -5.13
N LEU A 21 -7.77 -37.02 -4.79
CA LEU A 21 -6.83 -35.95 -4.45
C LEU A 21 -6.51 -35.02 -5.63
N PHE A 22 -6.87 -35.42 -6.87
CA PHE A 22 -6.55 -34.61 -8.03
C PHE A 22 -7.16 -33.22 -7.97
N ALA A 23 -8.38 -33.10 -7.45
CA ALA A 23 -9.04 -31.81 -7.33
C ALA A 23 -8.26 -30.83 -6.46
N ASP A 24 -7.65 -31.31 -5.38
CA ASP A 24 -6.84 -30.49 -4.48
C ASP A 24 -5.44 -30.21 -5.07
N ILE A 25 -4.88 -31.17 -5.82
CA ILE A 25 -3.54 -31.09 -6.40
C ILE A 25 -3.51 -30.24 -7.67
N ASP A 26 -4.54 -30.27 -8.52
CA ASP A 26 -4.62 -29.52 -9.78
C ASP A 26 -4.63 -28.00 -9.60
N VAL A 27 -4.99 -27.53 -8.40
CA VAL A 27 -4.97 -26.12 -8.03
C VAL A 27 -3.55 -25.53 -8.04
N PHE A 28 -2.55 -26.33 -7.66
CA PHE A 28 -1.17 -25.84 -7.48
C PHE A 28 -0.10 -26.61 -8.25
N LEU A 29 -0.41 -27.78 -8.81
CA LEU A 29 0.53 -28.58 -9.58
C LEU A 29 0.21 -28.50 -11.08
N ASN A 30 1.25 -28.34 -11.90
CA ASN A 30 1.13 -28.30 -13.36
C ASN A 30 2.21 -29.15 -14.04
N GLU A 31 2.08 -29.33 -15.34
CA GLU A 31 2.99 -30.17 -16.15
C GLU A 31 4.45 -29.69 -16.13
N ASN A 32 4.68 -28.40 -15.95
CA ASN A 32 6.02 -27.81 -15.90
C ASN A 32 6.74 -28.08 -14.58
N ASP A 33 6.05 -28.62 -13.58
CA ASP A 33 6.65 -29.00 -12.31
C ASP A 33 7.55 -30.20 -12.47
N PHE A 34 7.25 -31.07 -13.42
CA PHE A 34 8.04 -32.25 -13.72
C PHE A 34 9.27 -31.90 -14.56
N PHE A 35 10.42 -32.48 -14.18
CA PHE A 35 11.65 -32.31 -14.94
C PHE A 35 11.75 -33.33 -16.08
N ASN A 36 11.22 -34.54 -15.86
CA ASN A 36 11.27 -35.64 -16.83
C ASN A 36 10.09 -35.54 -17.81
N ASP A 37 10.37 -35.50 -19.11
CA ASP A 37 9.39 -35.37 -20.18
C ASP A 37 8.31 -36.47 -20.15
N VAL A 38 8.68 -37.71 -19.77
CA VAL A 38 7.75 -38.83 -19.63
C VAL A 38 6.75 -38.54 -18.49
N HIS A 39 7.24 -38.09 -17.35
CA HIS A 39 6.40 -37.78 -16.19
C HIS A 39 5.48 -36.60 -16.46
N SER A 40 5.99 -35.54 -17.10
CA SER A 40 5.19 -34.39 -17.54
C SER A 40 4.08 -34.84 -18.50
N THR A 41 4.37 -35.69 -19.46
CA THR A 41 3.38 -36.22 -20.40
C THR A 41 2.33 -37.09 -19.70
N ILE A 42 2.74 -37.98 -18.79
CA ILE A 42 1.82 -38.81 -18.00
C ILE A 42 0.86 -37.91 -17.20
N TYR A 43 1.39 -36.91 -16.52
CA TYR A 43 0.57 -35.96 -15.76
C TYR A 43 -0.40 -35.18 -16.64
N THR A 44 0.06 -34.65 -17.77
CA THR A 44 -0.77 -33.92 -18.74
C THR A 44 -1.94 -34.75 -19.24
N VAL A 45 -1.69 -36.01 -19.61
CA VAL A 45 -2.77 -36.89 -20.10
C VAL A 45 -3.72 -37.28 -18.95
N PHE A 46 -3.17 -37.57 -17.77
CA PHE A 46 -3.96 -37.81 -16.55
C PHE A 46 -4.90 -36.65 -16.25
N LYS A 47 -4.40 -35.42 -16.22
CA LYS A 47 -5.13 -34.19 -16.03
C LYS A 47 -6.26 -34.03 -17.06
N ASN A 48 -5.96 -34.23 -18.34
CA ASN A 48 -6.94 -34.15 -19.42
C ASN A 48 -8.07 -35.17 -19.30
N ILE A 49 -7.81 -36.34 -18.75
CA ILE A 49 -8.84 -37.37 -18.49
C ILE A 49 -9.70 -36.92 -17.30
N LYS A 50 -9.09 -36.49 -16.21
CA LYS A 50 -9.83 -36.03 -15.01
C LYS A 50 -10.69 -34.80 -15.26
N HIS A 51 -10.24 -33.85 -16.07
CA HIS A 51 -11.05 -32.68 -16.45
C HIS A 51 -12.29 -33.02 -17.26
N LYS A 52 -12.34 -34.22 -17.89
CA LYS A 52 -13.54 -34.73 -18.55
C LYS A 52 -14.46 -35.53 -17.60
N ALA A 53 -14.17 -35.49 -16.30
CA ALA A 53 -14.87 -36.25 -15.25
C ALA A 53 -14.81 -37.79 -15.46
N GLU A 54 -13.78 -38.28 -16.14
CA GLU A 54 -13.56 -39.70 -16.36
C GLU A 54 -12.63 -40.26 -15.26
N ASN A 55 -12.84 -41.52 -14.87
CA ASN A 55 -11.89 -42.23 -14.04
C ASN A 55 -10.66 -42.62 -14.86
N VAL A 56 -9.48 -42.44 -14.30
CA VAL A 56 -8.22 -42.79 -15.00
C VAL A 56 -7.91 -44.27 -14.78
N ASP A 57 -8.16 -45.05 -15.81
CA ASP A 57 -7.64 -46.43 -15.89
C ASP A 57 -6.21 -46.42 -16.46
N LYS A 58 -5.32 -47.25 -15.91
CA LYS A 58 -3.93 -47.33 -16.34
C LYS A 58 -3.73 -47.74 -17.80
N VAL A 59 -4.60 -48.61 -18.33
CA VAL A 59 -4.56 -49.07 -19.74
C VAL A 59 -5.00 -47.93 -20.65
N LEU A 60 -6.11 -47.22 -20.30
CA LEU A 60 -6.62 -46.08 -21.03
C LEU A 60 -5.58 -44.93 -21.05
N LEU A 61 -4.92 -44.68 -19.93
CA LEU A 61 -3.86 -43.68 -19.83
C LEU A 61 -2.70 -44.00 -20.78
N ALA A 62 -2.21 -45.24 -20.75
CA ALA A 62 -1.11 -45.72 -21.59
C ALA A 62 -1.47 -45.63 -23.09
N GLU A 63 -2.70 -46.05 -23.47
CA GLU A 63 -3.18 -45.97 -24.86
C GLU A 63 -3.28 -44.51 -25.35
N LYS A 64 -3.82 -43.61 -24.52
CA LYS A 64 -3.90 -42.18 -24.88
C LYS A 64 -2.50 -41.60 -25.09
N ILE A 65 -1.52 -41.94 -24.26
CA ILE A 65 -0.14 -41.46 -24.44
C ILE A 65 0.47 -42.02 -25.70
N LYS A 66 0.30 -43.33 -25.97
CA LYS A 66 0.79 -43.96 -27.20
C LYS A 66 0.22 -43.31 -28.46
N ASN A 67 -1.07 -42.96 -28.44
CA ASN A 67 -1.75 -42.32 -29.55
C ASN A 67 -1.31 -40.90 -29.83
N LEU A 68 -0.61 -40.23 -28.88
CA LEU A 68 0.03 -38.95 -29.12
C LEU A 68 1.25 -39.03 -30.06
N GLY A 69 1.78 -40.22 -30.32
CA GLY A 69 2.93 -40.42 -31.21
C GLY A 69 4.23 -39.78 -30.70
N ILE A 70 4.35 -39.56 -29.37
CA ILE A 70 5.53 -38.93 -28.79
C ILE A 70 6.63 -39.94 -28.69
N SER A 71 7.80 -39.64 -29.27
CA SER A 71 9.03 -40.44 -29.08
C SER A 71 9.78 -39.91 -27.86
N PHE A 72 9.91 -40.74 -26.83
CA PHE A 72 10.77 -40.39 -25.69
C PHE A 72 12.24 -40.69 -26.03
N LYS A 73 13.17 -39.97 -25.45
CA LYS A 73 14.62 -40.12 -25.67
C LYS A 73 15.14 -41.51 -25.32
N ASP A 74 14.50 -42.18 -24.36
CA ASP A 74 14.78 -43.57 -24.00
C ASP A 74 13.67 -44.44 -24.60
N GLU A 75 14.02 -45.67 -25.08
CA GLU A 75 13.03 -46.64 -25.53
C GLU A 75 12.22 -47.20 -24.34
N ILE A 76 11.28 -46.40 -23.84
CA ILE A 76 10.45 -46.74 -22.68
C ILE A 76 9.16 -47.39 -23.18
N ASN A 77 8.87 -48.61 -22.72
CA ASN A 77 7.54 -49.17 -22.85
C ASN A 77 6.59 -48.46 -21.85
N ILE A 78 5.74 -47.59 -22.35
CA ILE A 78 4.85 -46.73 -21.52
C ILE A 78 3.84 -47.57 -20.70
N PHE A 79 3.40 -48.73 -21.23
CA PHE A 79 2.51 -49.64 -20.51
C PHE A 79 3.19 -50.23 -19.26
N ASP A 80 4.40 -50.79 -19.42
CA ASP A 80 5.15 -51.34 -18.31
C ASP A 80 5.54 -50.27 -17.30
N TYR A 81 5.81 -49.05 -17.79
CA TYR A 81 6.17 -47.95 -16.93
C TYR A 81 5.01 -47.48 -16.02
N ILE A 82 3.81 -47.30 -16.59
CA ILE A 82 2.61 -46.93 -15.83
C ILE A 82 2.17 -48.05 -14.89
N ASP A 83 2.30 -49.30 -15.33
CA ASP A 83 2.01 -50.46 -14.49
C ASP A 83 2.92 -50.48 -13.26
N ASN A 84 4.21 -50.29 -13.43
CA ASN A 84 5.18 -50.17 -12.33
C ASN A 84 4.88 -49.02 -11.38
N LEU A 85 4.43 -47.85 -11.88
CA LEU A 85 3.99 -46.73 -11.04
C LEU A 85 2.77 -47.11 -10.17
N SER A 86 1.85 -47.90 -10.71
CA SER A 86 0.62 -48.29 -10.02
C SER A 86 0.83 -49.27 -8.88
N PHE A 87 1.94 -50.01 -8.86
CA PHE A 87 2.30 -50.97 -7.79
C PHE A 87 2.80 -50.26 -6.51
N SER A 88 3.22 -49.00 -6.57
CA SER A 88 3.74 -48.28 -5.40
C SER A 88 2.65 -48.07 -4.37
N GLN A 89 2.90 -48.49 -3.12
CA GLN A 89 1.97 -48.25 -2.01
C GLN A 89 2.26 -46.91 -1.33
N ILE A 90 1.71 -45.84 -1.86
CA ILE A 90 1.88 -44.50 -1.32
C ILE A 90 0.57 -44.06 -0.67
N THR A 91 0.65 -43.40 0.50
CA THR A 91 -0.50 -42.85 1.20
C THR A 91 -0.88 -41.49 0.61
N GLU A 92 -2.11 -41.01 0.86
CA GLU A 92 -2.56 -39.69 0.46
C GLU A 92 -1.67 -38.58 1.01
N GLN A 93 -1.31 -38.65 2.29
CA GLN A 93 -0.42 -37.68 2.93
C GLN A 93 0.96 -37.66 2.25
N ALA A 94 1.56 -38.84 1.98
CA ALA A 94 2.85 -38.89 1.30
C ALA A 94 2.79 -38.38 -0.14
N THR A 95 1.64 -38.51 -0.81
CA THR A 95 1.40 -37.91 -2.13
C THR A 95 1.41 -36.40 -2.07
N MET A 96 0.70 -35.80 -1.10
CA MET A 96 0.68 -34.35 -0.90
C MET A 96 2.07 -33.79 -0.53
N GLU A 97 2.81 -34.48 0.32
CA GLU A 97 4.19 -34.13 0.67
C GLU A 97 5.11 -34.16 -0.55
N ALA A 98 4.97 -35.20 -1.39
CA ALA A 98 5.73 -35.32 -2.63
C ALA A 98 5.40 -34.20 -3.62
N CYS A 99 4.14 -33.79 -3.74
CA CYS A 99 3.74 -32.68 -4.57
C CYS A 99 4.40 -31.35 -4.09
N ARG A 100 4.39 -31.09 -2.78
CA ARG A 100 5.06 -29.90 -2.20
C ARG A 100 6.58 -29.92 -2.47
N GLU A 101 7.22 -31.08 -2.35
CA GLU A 101 8.65 -31.19 -2.64
C GLU A 101 8.93 -31.00 -4.14
N LEU A 102 8.06 -31.50 -5.03
CA LEU A 102 8.16 -31.28 -6.47
C LEU A 102 8.13 -29.81 -6.84
N ILE A 103 7.21 -29.06 -6.23
CA ILE A 103 7.13 -27.60 -6.41
C ILE A 103 8.41 -26.91 -5.93
N LYS A 104 8.94 -27.28 -4.76
CA LYS A 104 10.23 -26.74 -4.29
C LYS A 104 11.36 -26.98 -5.28
N LEU A 105 11.40 -28.16 -5.88
CA LEU A 105 12.39 -28.49 -6.92
C LEU A 105 12.19 -27.64 -8.18
N ARG A 106 10.95 -27.40 -8.60
CA ARG A 106 10.63 -26.47 -9.69
C ARG A 106 11.14 -25.06 -9.37
N VAL A 107 10.78 -24.51 -8.21
CA VAL A 107 11.20 -23.17 -7.79
C VAL A 107 12.73 -23.06 -7.82
N ARG A 108 13.44 -24.06 -7.33
CA ARG A 108 14.92 -24.10 -7.40
C ARG A 108 15.43 -24.08 -8.83
N ARG A 109 14.82 -24.84 -9.76
CA ARG A 109 15.17 -24.83 -11.19
C ARG A 109 14.98 -23.45 -11.81
N GLU A 110 13.84 -22.83 -11.54
CA GLU A 110 13.50 -21.52 -12.11
C GLU A 110 14.38 -20.39 -11.53
N ILE A 111 14.75 -20.47 -10.25
CA ILE A 111 15.71 -19.52 -9.65
C ILE A 111 17.08 -19.68 -10.32
N ALA A 112 17.54 -20.93 -10.54
CA ALA A 112 18.80 -21.19 -11.23
C ALA A 112 18.78 -20.65 -12.67
N GLN A 113 17.70 -20.90 -13.42
CA GLN A 113 17.51 -20.35 -14.77
C GLN A 113 17.46 -18.82 -14.79
N THR A 114 16.86 -18.21 -13.77
CA THR A 114 16.81 -16.76 -13.62
C THR A 114 18.21 -16.19 -13.34
N ALA A 115 19.01 -16.87 -12.52
CA ALA A 115 20.40 -16.50 -12.29
C ALA A 115 21.24 -16.57 -13.56
N ASP A 116 21.03 -17.61 -14.39
CA ASP A 116 21.70 -17.72 -15.70
C ASP A 116 21.28 -16.58 -16.64
N LYS A 117 20.00 -16.22 -16.69
CA LYS A 117 19.53 -15.07 -17.49
C LYS A 117 20.11 -13.75 -17.00
N LEU A 118 20.23 -13.56 -15.68
CA LEU A 118 20.87 -12.37 -15.11
C LEU A 118 22.34 -12.30 -15.51
N LYS A 119 23.04 -13.42 -15.43
CA LYS A 119 24.46 -13.53 -15.89
C LYS A 119 24.59 -13.21 -17.37
N GLU A 120 23.72 -13.77 -18.21
CA GLU A 120 23.69 -13.52 -19.64
C GLU A 120 23.43 -12.03 -19.97
N TYR A 121 22.46 -11.42 -19.28
CA TYR A 121 22.14 -10.01 -19.42
C TYR A 121 23.35 -9.11 -19.11
N VAL A 122 24.01 -9.33 -17.98
CA VAL A 122 25.19 -8.54 -17.56
C VAL A 122 26.34 -8.66 -18.56
N VAL A 123 26.53 -9.82 -19.18
CA VAL A 123 27.60 -10.04 -20.17
C VAL A 123 27.28 -9.41 -21.51
N LYS A 124 26.00 -9.45 -21.96
CA LYS A 124 25.60 -8.98 -23.29
C LYS A 124 25.39 -7.45 -23.37
N ASN A 125 25.04 -6.81 -22.28
CA ASN A 125 24.65 -5.38 -22.26
C ASN A 125 25.70 -4.54 -21.51
N SER A 126 26.95 -4.59 -22.00
CA SER A 126 28.09 -3.84 -21.42
C SER A 126 27.92 -2.32 -21.54
N ASP A 127 27.13 -1.83 -22.50
CA ASP A 127 26.95 -0.42 -22.80
C ASP A 127 25.80 0.24 -22.02
N ASP A 128 25.01 -0.55 -21.26
CA ASP A 128 23.94 -0.03 -20.43
C ASP A 128 24.51 0.81 -19.27
N ASN A 129 23.86 1.92 -18.96
CA ASN A 129 24.22 2.71 -17.79
C ASN A 129 23.80 2.00 -16.49
N LEU A 130 24.39 2.41 -15.36
CA LEU A 130 24.19 1.78 -14.06
C LEU A 130 22.70 1.68 -13.67
N ASP A 131 21.90 2.71 -13.91
CA ASP A 131 20.47 2.73 -13.58
C ASP A 131 19.67 1.74 -14.44
N GLN A 132 20.04 1.59 -15.71
CA GLN A 132 19.44 0.61 -16.63
C GLN A 132 19.78 -0.83 -16.22
N ILE A 133 21.05 -1.09 -15.89
CA ILE A 133 21.50 -2.40 -15.43
C ILE A 133 20.74 -2.80 -14.17
N ILE A 134 20.69 -1.92 -13.17
CA ILE A 134 20.00 -2.19 -11.91
C ILE A 134 18.49 -2.38 -12.13
N GLY A 135 17.85 -1.52 -12.93
CA GLY A 135 16.41 -1.61 -13.21
C GLY A 135 16.02 -2.90 -13.91
N ASN A 136 16.79 -3.33 -14.91
CA ASN A 136 16.52 -4.56 -15.65
C ASN A 136 16.79 -5.82 -14.82
N ILE A 137 17.85 -5.84 -14.02
CA ILE A 137 18.12 -6.93 -13.08
C ILE A 137 16.97 -7.08 -12.09
N ASP A 138 16.53 -5.98 -11.49
CA ASP A 138 15.41 -5.96 -10.55
C ASP A 138 14.10 -6.44 -11.21
N GLN A 139 13.84 -6.04 -12.45
CA GLN A 139 12.65 -6.46 -13.18
C GLN A 139 12.67 -7.98 -13.48
N ILE A 140 13.82 -8.51 -13.92
CA ILE A 140 13.98 -9.95 -14.19
C ILE A 140 13.78 -10.76 -12.90
N TYR A 141 14.38 -10.31 -11.80
CA TYR A 141 14.32 -10.98 -10.51
C TYR A 141 12.90 -10.93 -9.90
N ASN A 142 12.31 -9.75 -9.80
CA ASN A 142 11.03 -9.56 -9.15
C ASN A 142 9.86 -10.18 -9.94
N LYS A 143 9.89 -10.15 -11.28
CA LYS A 143 8.87 -10.81 -12.11
C LYS A 143 8.75 -12.30 -11.82
N LYS A 144 9.85 -12.95 -11.43
CA LYS A 144 9.85 -14.36 -11.10
C LYS A 144 9.49 -14.65 -9.66
N ILE A 145 9.97 -13.85 -8.70
CA ILE A 145 9.69 -14.10 -7.26
C ILE A 145 8.22 -13.81 -6.92
N SER A 146 7.63 -12.77 -7.47
CA SER A 146 6.21 -12.47 -7.27
C SER A 146 5.26 -13.55 -7.84
N SER A 147 5.76 -14.41 -8.74
CA SER A 147 4.97 -15.54 -9.25
C SER A 147 4.94 -16.77 -8.32
N TYR A 148 5.67 -16.73 -7.20
CA TYR A 148 5.71 -17.83 -6.21
C TYR A 148 5.02 -17.48 -4.89
N ASP A 149 4.26 -16.37 -4.86
CA ASP A 149 3.52 -16.03 -3.66
C ASP A 149 2.47 -17.12 -3.39
N GLU A 150 2.61 -17.79 -2.26
CA GLU A 150 1.72 -18.89 -1.84
C GLU A 150 0.26 -18.41 -1.62
N ASN A 151 0.01 -17.10 -1.77
CA ASN A 151 -1.28 -16.47 -1.57
C ASN A 151 -2.24 -16.53 -2.77
N ASP A 152 -1.87 -17.20 -3.86
CA ASP A 152 -2.74 -17.33 -5.06
C ASP A 152 -3.84 -18.42 -4.92
N VAL A 153 -3.89 -19.11 -3.78
CA VAL A 153 -4.95 -20.08 -3.50
C VAL A 153 -6.08 -19.41 -2.72
N PRO A 154 -7.34 -19.55 -3.15
CA PRO A 154 -8.47 -19.04 -2.37
C PRO A 154 -8.46 -19.61 -0.95
N VAL A 155 -8.45 -18.71 0.05
CA VAL A 155 -8.45 -19.09 1.45
C VAL A 155 -9.89 -19.20 1.94
N ASN A 156 -10.19 -20.26 2.70
CA ASN A 156 -11.46 -20.35 3.42
C ASN A 156 -11.47 -19.28 4.53
N ILE A 157 -12.27 -18.21 4.35
CA ILE A 157 -12.32 -17.09 5.28
C ILE A 157 -12.79 -17.45 6.69
N PHE A 158 -13.43 -18.60 6.87
CA PHE A 158 -13.86 -19.10 8.19
C PHE A 158 -12.84 -20.03 8.85
N ALA A 159 -11.82 -20.49 8.08
CA ALA A 159 -10.73 -21.23 8.68
C ALA A 159 -9.89 -20.26 9.54
N GLU A 160 -9.53 -20.70 10.72
CA GLU A 160 -8.62 -19.98 11.63
C GLU A 160 -9.14 -18.61 12.12
N VAL A 161 -10.43 -18.25 11.87
CA VAL A 161 -10.97 -16.95 12.28
C VAL A 161 -10.99 -16.80 13.80
N GLU A 162 -11.27 -17.88 14.52
CA GLU A 162 -11.28 -17.91 16.00
C GLU A 162 -9.87 -17.65 16.52
N ASP A 163 -8.88 -18.39 16.02
CA ASP A 163 -7.48 -18.25 16.41
C ASP A 163 -6.97 -16.82 16.14
N LEU A 164 -7.30 -16.26 14.97
CA LEU A 164 -6.93 -14.90 14.60
C LEU A 164 -7.53 -13.85 15.56
N VAL A 165 -8.81 -13.98 15.88
CA VAL A 165 -9.49 -13.03 16.78
C VAL A 165 -8.96 -13.13 18.20
N GLU A 166 -8.69 -14.35 18.70
CA GLU A 166 -8.07 -14.59 20.01
C GLU A 166 -6.63 -14.05 20.06
N GLU A 167 -5.82 -14.25 19.02
CA GLU A 167 -4.47 -13.70 18.93
C GLU A 167 -4.47 -12.16 19.00
N ILE A 168 -5.37 -11.51 18.25
CA ILE A 168 -5.55 -10.06 18.30
C ILE A 168 -6.01 -9.63 19.71
N GLY A 169 -6.95 -10.36 20.32
CA GLY A 169 -7.47 -10.09 21.65
C GLY A 169 -6.40 -10.20 22.75
N ASN A 170 -5.46 -11.12 22.60
CA ASN A 170 -4.34 -11.32 23.52
C ASN A 170 -3.26 -10.21 23.42
N SER A 171 -3.28 -9.40 22.35
CA SER A 171 -2.34 -8.32 22.11
C SER A 171 -3.05 -7.00 21.76
N PRO A 172 -3.84 -6.40 22.67
CA PRO A 172 -4.63 -5.23 22.37
C PRO A 172 -3.77 -4.04 21.98
N ARG A 173 -4.17 -3.32 20.92
CA ARG A 173 -3.51 -2.13 20.41
C ARG A 173 -4.38 -0.90 20.59
N GLU A 174 -3.76 0.28 20.66
CA GLU A 174 -4.48 1.54 20.77
C GLU A 174 -5.29 1.85 19.50
N ASP A 175 -4.67 1.59 18.34
CA ASP A 175 -5.27 1.75 17.02
C ASP A 175 -4.90 0.59 16.09
N SER A 176 -5.68 0.39 15.04
CA SER A 176 -5.45 -0.69 14.06
C SER A 176 -4.30 -0.42 13.08
N GLY A 177 -3.85 0.84 12.98
CA GLY A 177 -2.73 1.30 12.15
C GLY A 177 -1.69 2.07 12.97
N LEU A 178 -0.72 2.68 12.28
CA LEU A 178 0.23 3.60 12.91
C LEU A 178 -0.50 4.81 13.48
N ILE A 179 -0.19 5.16 14.71
CA ILE A 179 -0.81 6.28 15.42
C ILE A 179 -0.28 7.58 14.85
N THR A 180 -1.14 8.36 14.22
CA THR A 180 -0.79 9.69 13.69
C THR A 180 -0.79 10.76 14.79
N PRO A 181 -0.25 11.95 14.55
CA PRO A 181 -0.33 13.06 15.51
C PRO A 181 -1.75 13.63 15.67
N TYR A 182 -2.69 13.18 14.86
CA TYR A 182 -4.04 13.72 14.75
C TYR A 182 -5.04 12.79 15.41
N SER A 183 -5.54 13.19 16.58
CA SER A 183 -6.41 12.35 17.43
C SER A 183 -7.75 12.04 16.78
N GLU A 184 -8.35 13.04 16.11
CA GLU A 184 -9.61 12.85 15.39
C GLU A 184 -9.44 11.98 14.16
N PHE A 185 -8.34 12.15 13.44
CA PHE A 185 -8.00 11.26 12.32
C PHE A 185 -7.88 9.80 12.79
N ASN A 186 -7.16 9.56 13.91
CA ASN A 186 -7.04 8.22 14.47
C ASN A 186 -8.39 7.68 14.92
N ARG A 187 -9.21 8.51 15.62
CA ARG A 187 -10.54 8.13 16.08
C ARG A 187 -11.46 7.71 14.94
N MET A 188 -11.46 8.44 13.83
CA MET A 188 -12.33 8.19 12.68
C MET A 188 -11.83 7.05 11.77
N TYR A 189 -10.51 6.91 11.59
CA TYR A 189 -9.94 6.02 10.56
C TYR A 189 -9.02 4.93 11.11
N GLY A 190 -8.69 4.96 12.40
CA GLY A 190 -7.84 3.94 13.03
C GLY A 190 -6.35 4.06 12.66
N GLY A 191 -5.86 5.28 12.41
CA GLY A 191 -4.48 5.54 12.02
C GLY A 191 -4.14 5.11 10.60
N LEU A 192 -2.85 4.86 10.34
CA LEU A 192 -2.35 4.47 9.02
C LEU A 192 -2.18 2.95 8.95
N LYS A 193 -3.11 2.27 8.29
CA LYS A 193 -3.14 0.79 8.19
C LYS A 193 -2.19 0.28 7.13
N ASN A 194 -1.48 -0.79 7.44
CA ASN A 194 -0.51 -1.43 6.55
C ASN A 194 -1.14 -1.89 5.23
N GLY A 195 -0.34 -1.96 4.17
CA GLY A 195 -0.76 -2.40 2.84
C GLY A 195 -1.74 -1.44 2.14
N ASN A 196 -1.82 -0.17 2.57
CA ASN A 196 -2.81 0.77 2.07
C ASN A 196 -2.21 2.10 1.59
N ILE A 197 -2.91 2.72 0.63
CA ILE A 197 -2.55 4.04 0.09
C ILE A 197 -3.50 5.10 0.65
N TYR A 198 -2.91 6.17 1.18
CA TYR A 198 -3.55 7.39 1.65
C TYR A 198 -3.18 8.52 0.70
N ALA A 199 -4.15 9.05 -0.03
CA ALA A 199 -3.94 10.09 -1.03
C ALA A 199 -4.57 11.40 -0.59
N ILE A 200 -3.77 12.47 -0.57
CA ILE A 200 -4.23 13.82 -0.22
C ILE A 200 -4.17 14.69 -1.45
N ALA A 201 -5.32 15.14 -1.89
CA ALA A 201 -5.46 16.05 -3.01
C ALA A 201 -5.46 17.52 -2.54
N SER A 202 -4.73 18.39 -3.21
CA SER A 202 -4.64 19.80 -2.85
C SER A 202 -4.22 20.65 -4.04
N ARG A 203 -4.58 21.94 -4.02
CA ARG A 203 -4.05 22.93 -4.96
C ARG A 203 -2.62 23.34 -4.61
N PRO A 204 -1.82 23.78 -5.56
CA PRO A 204 -0.50 24.37 -5.28
C PRO A 204 -0.62 25.51 -4.24
N GLY A 205 0.33 25.58 -3.31
CA GLY A 205 0.37 26.59 -2.26
C GLY A 205 -0.66 26.44 -1.12
N GLN A 206 -1.46 25.37 -1.11
CA GLN A 206 -2.45 25.11 -0.04
C GLN A 206 -1.90 24.26 1.12
N GLY A 207 -0.59 24.01 1.19
CA GLY A 207 0.03 23.27 2.30
C GLY A 207 0.08 21.76 2.15
N LYS A 208 -0.10 21.22 0.94
CA LYS A 208 -0.05 19.77 0.63
C LYS A 208 1.19 19.08 1.18
N SER A 209 2.37 19.51 0.76
CA SER A 209 3.65 18.94 1.19
C SER A 209 3.91 19.17 2.68
N THR A 210 3.40 20.29 3.23
CA THR A 210 3.47 20.57 4.68
C THR A 210 2.68 19.53 5.46
N TRP A 211 1.44 19.23 5.05
CA TRP A 211 0.60 18.24 5.72
C TRP A 211 1.21 16.83 5.62
N LEU A 212 1.66 16.45 4.42
CA LEU A 212 2.27 15.14 4.18
C LEU A 212 3.54 14.96 5.03
N ASN A 213 4.43 15.94 5.05
CA ASN A 213 5.65 15.88 5.84
C ASN A 213 5.38 15.88 7.35
N ASP A 214 4.42 16.70 7.81
CA ASP A 214 4.07 16.80 9.23
C ASP A 214 3.50 15.48 9.76
N ILE A 215 2.50 14.90 9.07
CA ILE A 215 1.92 13.62 9.51
C ILE A 215 2.96 12.51 9.49
N CYS A 216 3.75 12.39 8.42
CA CYS A 216 4.75 11.33 8.32
C CYS A 216 5.84 11.49 9.37
N PHE A 217 6.35 12.70 9.57
CA PHE A 217 7.39 12.96 10.54
C PHE A 217 6.93 12.73 11.98
N LYS A 218 5.80 13.31 12.38
CA LYS A 218 5.26 13.14 13.74
C LYS A 218 4.82 11.70 14.01
N THR A 219 4.33 10.99 13.00
CA THR A 219 4.04 9.55 13.12
C THR A 219 5.32 8.73 13.33
N ALA A 220 6.40 9.08 12.61
CA ALA A 220 7.69 8.39 12.71
C ALA A 220 8.33 8.55 14.11
N ILE A 221 8.25 9.75 14.70
CA ILE A 221 8.82 10.02 16.03
C ILE A 221 7.91 9.61 17.20
N ASN A 222 6.75 9.05 16.92
CA ASN A 222 5.88 8.52 17.97
C ASN A 222 6.47 7.19 18.49
N PRO A 223 6.85 7.12 19.78
CA PRO A 223 7.53 5.94 20.33
C PRO A 223 6.67 4.67 20.30
N LYS A 224 5.35 4.80 20.19
CA LYS A 224 4.43 3.67 20.10
C LYS A 224 4.51 2.96 18.75
N ASN A 225 4.86 3.67 17.68
CA ASN A 225 4.85 3.13 16.32
C ASN A 225 6.09 2.29 15.98
N LYS A 226 7.25 2.61 16.54
CA LYS A 226 8.54 1.94 16.26
C LYS A 226 8.77 1.73 14.75
N THR A 227 8.46 2.74 13.94
CA THR A 227 8.49 2.65 12.47
C THR A 227 9.68 3.40 11.89
N LYS A 228 10.25 2.87 10.80
CA LYS A 228 11.22 3.59 9.95
C LYS A 228 10.46 4.20 8.78
N THR A 229 10.84 5.42 8.40
CA THR A 229 10.11 6.16 7.37
C THR A 229 11.03 6.51 6.21
N LEU A 230 10.54 6.29 4.99
CA LEU A 230 11.17 6.76 3.75
C LEU A 230 10.28 7.84 3.12
N ILE A 231 10.86 9.03 2.89
CA ILE A 231 10.23 10.05 2.06
C ILE A 231 10.86 10.06 0.67
N LEU A 232 10.03 9.90 -0.33
CA LEU A 232 10.35 10.01 -1.75
C LEU A 232 9.83 11.37 -2.24
N ASP A 233 10.72 12.26 -2.60
CA ASP A 233 10.37 13.63 -2.97
C ASP A 233 10.74 13.91 -4.43
N THR A 234 9.88 14.64 -5.13
CA THR A 234 10.10 14.99 -6.54
C THR A 234 10.55 16.42 -6.77
N GLU A 235 10.56 17.26 -5.74
CA GLU A 235 10.79 18.71 -5.87
C GLU A 235 11.85 19.26 -4.92
N MET A 236 11.93 18.77 -3.68
CA MET A 236 12.76 19.36 -2.63
C MET A 236 14.08 18.63 -2.46
N GLN A 237 15.08 19.39 -2.05
CA GLN A 237 16.37 18.84 -1.62
C GLN A 237 16.31 18.36 -0.15
N THR A 238 17.20 17.46 0.22
CA THR A 238 17.26 16.93 1.59
C THR A 238 17.38 18.02 2.64
N VAL A 239 18.17 19.07 2.35
CA VAL A 239 18.38 20.20 3.28
C VAL A 239 17.06 20.95 3.52
N ASP A 240 16.26 21.19 2.49
CA ASP A 240 14.98 21.89 2.61
C ASP A 240 14.02 21.12 3.52
N ILE A 241 13.94 19.80 3.33
CA ILE A 241 13.12 18.93 4.18
C ILE A 241 13.60 18.96 5.62
N GLN A 242 14.92 18.85 5.86
CA GLN A 242 15.50 18.91 7.19
C GLN A 242 15.17 20.21 7.91
N LEU A 243 15.31 21.37 7.24
CA LEU A 243 15.02 22.68 7.83
C LEU A 243 13.53 22.84 8.13
N ARG A 244 12.63 22.38 7.24
CA ARG A 244 11.18 22.38 7.47
C ARG A 244 10.77 21.48 8.64
N MET A 245 11.42 20.32 8.79
CA MET A 245 11.18 19.45 9.95
C MET A 245 11.59 20.09 11.26
N VAL A 246 12.76 20.75 11.29
CA VAL A 246 13.21 21.47 12.47
C VAL A 246 12.26 22.63 12.78
N ALA A 247 11.80 23.37 11.76
CA ALA A 247 10.81 24.43 11.93
C ALA A 247 9.48 23.90 12.50
N SER A 248 8.98 22.78 11.98
CA SER A 248 7.77 22.12 12.48
C SER A 248 7.88 21.72 13.96
N LEU A 249 9.04 21.19 14.37
CA LEU A 249 9.25 20.76 15.76
C LEU A 249 9.45 21.88 16.75
N THR A 250 10.00 23.01 16.32
CA THR A 250 10.51 24.06 17.19
C THR A 250 9.72 25.34 17.16
N ASP A 251 8.84 25.47 16.17
CA ASP A 251 8.19 26.73 15.78
C ASP A 251 9.14 27.89 15.44
N VAL A 252 10.44 27.58 15.24
CA VAL A 252 11.41 28.55 14.76
C VAL A 252 11.21 28.74 13.26
N PRO A 253 10.96 29.98 12.78
CA PRO A 253 10.75 30.21 11.35
C PRO A 253 11.93 29.74 10.50
N VAL A 254 11.64 29.12 9.35
CA VAL A 254 12.67 28.53 8.47
C VAL A 254 13.76 29.54 8.11
N TRP A 255 13.41 30.81 7.89
CA TRP A 255 14.37 31.86 7.60
C TRP A 255 15.49 31.98 8.66
N TYR A 256 15.14 31.87 9.96
CA TYR A 256 16.15 31.88 11.03
C TYR A 256 17.06 30.66 10.99
N LEU A 257 16.51 29.51 10.59
CA LEU A 257 17.26 28.26 10.44
C LEU A 257 18.22 28.32 9.25
N GLU A 258 17.74 28.78 8.08
CA GLU A 258 18.51 28.96 6.84
C GLU A 258 19.66 29.96 7.00
N THR A 259 19.42 31.06 7.69
CA THR A 259 20.39 32.13 7.86
C THR A 259 21.31 31.94 9.08
N GLY A 260 21.05 30.94 9.93
CA GLY A 260 21.77 30.70 11.18
C GLY A 260 21.47 31.72 12.29
N ASN A 261 20.57 32.69 12.05
CA ASN A 261 20.23 33.74 13.02
C ASN A 261 19.53 33.21 14.29
N TRP A 262 19.02 31.97 14.27
CA TRP A 262 18.45 31.32 15.46
C TRP A 262 19.45 31.26 16.64
N ARG A 263 20.76 31.22 16.38
CA ARG A 263 21.80 31.21 17.41
C ARG A 263 21.93 32.52 18.21
N LYS A 264 21.42 33.62 17.64
CA LYS A 264 21.43 34.94 18.31
C LYS A 264 20.31 35.07 19.36
N ASN A 265 19.38 34.12 19.41
CA ASN A 265 18.28 34.08 20.36
C ASN A 265 18.40 32.82 21.22
N GLU A 266 18.48 33.01 22.54
CA GLU A 266 18.66 31.91 23.49
C GLU A 266 17.48 30.93 23.50
N ASP A 267 16.23 31.42 23.38
CA ASP A 267 15.04 30.57 23.35
C ASP A 267 15.00 29.70 22.09
N MET A 268 15.27 30.29 20.92
CA MET A 268 15.38 29.53 19.66
C MET A 268 16.52 28.50 19.75
N THR A 269 17.65 28.86 20.36
CA THR A 269 18.81 27.95 20.54
C THR A 269 18.44 26.76 21.41
N LYS A 270 17.72 26.98 22.53
CA LYS A 270 17.23 25.90 23.40
C LYS A 270 16.25 24.99 22.66
N LYS A 271 15.28 25.53 21.95
CA LYS A 271 14.29 24.78 21.18
C LYS A 271 14.93 23.90 20.10
N VAL A 272 15.85 24.45 19.29
CA VAL A 272 16.54 23.73 18.23
C VAL A 272 17.40 22.59 18.80
N ARG A 273 18.14 22.83 19.89
CA ARG A 273 18.95 21.78 20.53
C ARG A 273 18.11 20.68 21.15
N ALA A 274 16.98 21.01 21.78
CA ALA A 274 16.03 20.05 22.33
C ALA A 274 15.43 19.18 21.22
N ALA A 275 15.06 19.78 20.07
CA ALA A 275 14.59 19.04 18.92
C ALA A 275 15.62 18.04 18.40
N TRP A 276 16.88 18.44 18.28
CA TRP A 276 17.96 17.52 17.86
C TRP A 276 18.13 16.34 18.80
N ALA A 277 18.11 16.58 20.11
CA ALA A 277 18.20 15.51 21.10
C ALA A 277 17.06 14.50 20.93
N LYS A 278 15.85 14.99 20.62
CA LYS A 278 14.66 14.14 20.43
C LYS A 278 14.73 13.32 19.14
N VAL A 279 15.20 13.88 18.02
CA VAL A 279 15.13 13.19 16.71
C VAL A 279 16.30 12.27 16.42
N LYS A 280 17.42 12.35 17.15
CA LYS A 280 18.61 11.53 16.93
C LYS A 280 18.39 10.03 16.97
N THR A 281 17.37 9.58 17.68
CA THR A 281 17.06 8.15 17.89
C THR A 281 16.12 7.60 16.84
N TYR A 282 15.56 8.44 15.96
CA TYR A 282 14.59 8.04 14.96
C TYR A 282 15.22 7.94 13.58
N GLU A 283 14.80 6.95 12.80
CA GLU A 283 15.31 6.70 11.46
C GLU A 283 14.31 7.19 10.42
N TYR A 284 14.61 8.35 9.84
CA TYR A 284 13.84 9.01 8.81
C TYR A 284 14.73 9.24 7.57
N PHE A 285 14.38 8.60 6.46
CA PHE A 285 15.19 8.57 5.25
C PHE A 285 14.55 9.43 4.18
N HIS A 286 15.36 10.17 3.43
CA HIS A 286 14.93 10.96 2.28
C HIS A 286 15.62 10.48 1.01
N TYR A 287 14.87 10.44 -0.09
CA TYR A 287 15.40 10.17 -1.41
C TYR A 287 14.76 11.08 -2.45
N HIS A 288 15.56 11.87 -3.16
CA HIS A 288 15.10 12.69 -4.27
C HIS A 288 14.89 11.82 -5.52
N VAL A 289 13.64 11.71 -5.98
CA VAL A 289 13.24 10.78 -7.05
C VAL A 289 13.72 11.24 -8.43
N GLY A 290 13.75 12.56 -8.68
CA GLY A 290 14.14 13.12 -9.99
C GLY A 290 13.25 12.61 -11.12
N ASN A 291 13.88 12.13 -12.20
CA ASN A 291 13.21 11.64 -13.41
C ASN A 291 13.04 10.10 -13.43
N LYS A 292 12.97 9.45 -12.27
CA LYS A 292 12.82 7.99 -12.20
C LYS A 292 11.40 7.56 -12.49
N ASN A 293 11.27 6.49 -13.28
CA ASN A 293 9.97 5.86 -13.54
C ASN A 293 9.49 5.04 -12.30
N ILE A 294 8.24 4.59 -12.34
CA ILE A 294 7.64 3.88 -11.21
C ILE A 294 8.34 2.57 -10.87
N ASP A 295 8.87 1.83 -11.84
CA ASP A 295 9.56 0.56 -11.58
C ASP A 295 10.87 0.79 -10.81
N GLN A 296 11.60 1.85 -11.18
CA GLN A 296 12.78 2.29 -10.44
C GLN A 296 12.45 2.76 -9.02
N ILE A 297 11.32 3.44 -8.85
CA ILE A 297 10.83 3.87 -7.53
C ILE A 297 10.50 2.66 -6.65
N CYS A 298 9.76 1.68 -7.17
CA CYS A 298 9.46 0.44 -6.46
C CYS A 298 10.75 -0.32 -6.07
N SER A 299 11.74 -0.35 -6.97
CA SER A 299 13.06 -0.93 -6.70
C SER A 299 13.80 -0.24 -5.55
N ILE A 300 13.75 1.10 -5.51
CA ILE A 300 14.34 1.89 -4.42
C ILE A 300 13.64 1.57 -3.10
N ILE A 301 12.31 1.48 -3.09
CA ILE A 301 11.53 1.13 -1.92
C ILE A 301 11.93 -0.25 -1.39
N ARG A 302 11.99 -1.28 -2.26
CA ARG A 302 12.37 -2.64 -1.87
C ARG A 302 13.79 -2.70 -1.30
N ARG A 303 14.75 -2.06 -1.96
CA ARG A 303 16.14 -2.02 -1.49
C ARG A 303 16.27 -1.33 -0.14
N TRP A 304 15.61 -0.19 0.03
CA TRP A 304 15.57 0.50 1.32
C TRP A 304 14.93 -0.37 2.40
N TYR A 305 13.78 -0.98 2.10
CA TYR A 305 13.08 -1.84 3.06
C TYR A 305 13.96 -3.02 3.51
N LEU A 306 14.54 -3.74 2.55
CA LEU A 306 15.39 -4.89 2.86
C LEU A 306 16.68 -4.51 3.61
N SER A 307 17.30 -3.38 3.24
CA SER A 307 18.61 -2.98 3.80
C SER A 307 18.51 -2.21 5.11
N LYS A 308 17.45 -1.44 5.32
CA LYS A 308 17.32 -0.53 6.48
C LYS A 308 16.23 -0.94 7.46
N VAL A 309 15.14 -1.54 6.98
CA VAL A 309 14.01 -1.96 7.82
C VAL A 309 14.13 -3.42 8.21
N GLY A 310 14.31 -4.31 7.23
CA GLY A 310 14.28 -5.76 7.39
C GLY A 310 12.86 -6.33 7.28
N ARG A 311 12.75 -7.57 6.81
CA ARG A 311 11.45 -8.23 6.61
C ARG A 311 10.68 -8.36 7.92
N GLY A 312 9.37 -8.13 7.86
CA GLY A 312 8.46 -8.24 9.01
C GLY A 312 8.48 -7.06 9.97
N ASN A 313 9.36 -6.07 9.77
CA ASN A 313 9.41 -4.87 10.59
C ASN A 313 8.54 -3.75 10.01
N GLN A 314 8.07 -2.88 10.91
CA GLN A 314 7.17 -1.78 10.58
C GLN A 314 7.90 -0.69 9.80
N ALA A 315 7.28 -0.27 8.70
CA ALA A 315 7.76 0.84 7.88
C ALA A 315 6.60 1.77 7.47
N MET A 316 6.93 2.95 7.00
CA MET A 316 6.00 3.91 6.39
C MET A 316 6.69 4.61 5.22
N ILE A 317 5.95 4.87 4.15
CA ILE A 317 6.48 5.58 2.98
C ILE A 317 5.65 6.83 2.72
N ALA A 318 6.33 7.95 2.50
CA ALA A 318 5.75 9.18 1.96
C ALA A 318 6.19 9.36 0.51
N TYR A 319 5.28 9.74 -0.38
CA TYR A 319 5.60 10.06 -1.78
C TYR A 319 5.01 11.42 -2.18
N ASP A 320 5.84 12.44 -2.20
CA ASP A 320 5.45 13.82 -2.55
C ASP A 320 5.98 14.19 -3.93
N TYR A 321 5.18 14.20 -4.95
CA TYR A 321 3.76 13.83 -5.13
C TYR A 321 3.60 12.99 -6.41
N ILE A 322 2.43 12.40 -6.64
CA ILE A 322 2.16 11.65 -7.86
C ILE A 322 2.07 12.61 -9.05
N LYS A 323 3.09 12.57 -9.91
CA LYS A 323 3.17 13.22 -11.22
C LYS A 323 3.89 12.31 -12.20
N LEU A 324 3.84 12.61 -13.49
CA LEU A 324 4.69 11.95 -14.49
C LEU A 324 6.15 12.37 -14.23
N THR A 325 7.04 11.41 -14.10
CA THR A 325 8.46 11.67 -13.84
C THR A 325 9.33 11.06 -14.92
N GLY A 326 9.50 9.95 -15.22
CA GLY A 326 10.33 9.35 -16.26
C GLY A 326 9.57 8.36 -17.14
N GLU A 327 8.24 8.32 -17.01
CA GLU A 327 7.40 7.45 -17.79
C GLU A 327 7.37 7.92 -19.26
N LYS A 328 7.65 7.01 -20.18
CA LYS A 328 7.47 7.27 -21.61
C LYS A 328 5.98 7.17 -21.92
N VAL A 329 5.34 8.32 -22.09
CA VAL A 329 4.00 8.39 -22.67
C VAL A 329 4.16 8.07 -24.15
N GLY A 330 3.88 6.83 -24.54
CA GLY A 330 3.91 6.40 -25.94
C GLY A 330 2.71 6.94 -26.71
N GLN A 331 2.71 6.81 -28.05
CA GLN A 331 1.61 7.27 -28.91
C GLN A 331 0.22 6.70 -28.53
N ASN A 332 0.15 5.67 -27.66
CA ASN A 332 -1.08 4.97 -27.28
C ASN A 332 -1.43 5.10 -25.79
N TRP A 333 -0.69 5.84 -24.97
CA TRP A 333 -0.97 5.99 -23.54
C TRP A 333 -1.29 7.44 -23.21
N ALA A 334 -2.51 7.66 -22.71
CA ALA A 334 -2.90 8.95 -22.17
C ALA A 334 -2.30 9.16 -20.77
N GLU A 335 -2.07 10.41 -20.38
CA GLU A 335 -1.47 10.79 -19.09
C GLU A 335 -2.16 10.11 -17.88
N HIS A 336 -3.48 10.03 -17.89
CA HIS A 336 -4.27 9.40 -16.83
C HIS A 336 -4.02 7.88 -16.72
N GLN A 337 -3.63 7.21 -17.80
CA GLN A 337 -3.31 5.77 -17.78
C GLN A 337 -1.95 5.53 -17.11
N ALA A 338 -0.95 6.37 -17.41
CA ALA A 338 0.38 6.27 -16.82
C ALA A 338 0.34 6.55 -15.29
N ILE A 339 -0.49 7.51 -14.87
CA ILE A 339 -0.69 7.78 -13.44
C ILE A 339 -1.45 6.63 -12.77
N GLY A 340 -2.44 6.05 -13.46
CA GLY A 340 -3.14 4.86 -12.95
C GLY A 340 -2.22 3.66 -12.73
N ASP A 341 -1.32 3.37 -13.66
CA ASP A 341 -0.28 2.33 -13.53
C ASP A 341 0.65 2.63 -12.34
N LYS A 342 1.04 3.89 -12.18
CA LYS A 342 1.87 4.32 -11.04
C LYS A 342 1.21 4.03 -9.70
N ILE A 343 -0.07 4.33 -9.56
CA ILE A 343 -0.84 4.10 -8.33
C ILE A 343 -1.03 2.60 -8.08
N ASP A 344 -1.34 1.82 -9.11
CA ASP A 344 -1.46 0.36 -9.00
C ASP A 344 -0.16 -0.27 -8.52
N LYS A 345 0.97 0.10 -9.10
CA LYS A 345 2.30 -0.39 -8.68
C LYS A 345 2.67 0.05 -7.26
N LEU A 346 2.31 1.27 -6.85
CA LEU A 346 2.48 1.71 -5.47
C LEU A 346 1.59 0.91 -4.52
N LYS A 347 0.37 0.55 -4.93
CA LYS A 347 -0.51 -0.30 -4.13
C LYS A 347 0.08 -1.69 -3.95
N ARG A 348 0.55 -2.31 -5.03
CA ARG A 348 1.21 -3.63 -4.97
C ARG A 348 2.44 -3.64 -4.07
N ILE A 349 3.32 -2.64 -4.18
CA ILE A 349 4.50 -2.57 -3.29
C ILE A 349 4.10 -2.34 -1.84
N SER A 350 3.04 -1.55 -1.56
CA SER A 350 2.50 -1.35 -0.22
C SER A 350 2.02 -2.66 0.41
N GLU A 351 1.36 -3.52 -0.38
CA GLU A 351 0.92 -4.85 0.04
C GLU A 351 2.10 -5.81 0.22
N GLU A 352 3.03 -5.84 -0.74
CA GLU A 352 4.23 -6.70 -0.72
C GLU A 352 5.10 -6.50 0.53
N ILE A 353 5.37 -5.24 0.90
CA ILE A 353 6.19 -4.92 2.07
C ILE A 353 5.36 -4.64 3.33
N HIS A 354 4.05 -4.79 3.23
CA HIS A 354 3.10 -4.62 4.33
C HIS A 354 3.27 -3.31 5.10
N CYS A 355 3.28 -2.17 4.39
CA CYS A 355 3.41 -0.85 4.99
C CYS A 355 2.44 0.17 4.37
N PRO A 356 2.02 1.23 5.10
CA PRO A 356 1.23 2.31 4.54
C PRO A 356 2.07 3.20 3.62
N ILE A 357 1.47 3.64 2.51
CA ILE A 357 2.02 4.68 1.65
C ILE A 357 1.12 5.91 1.72
N ILE A 358 1.69 7.06 2.09
CA ILE A 358 1.01 8.34 2.07
C ILE A 358 1.51 9.12 0.85
N THR A 359 0.58 9.60 0.04
CA THR A 359 0.95 10.35 -1.16
C THR A 359 0.09 11.59 -1.32
N ALA A 360 0.56 12.50 -2.15
CA ALA A 360 -0.13 13.72 -2.46
C ALA A 360 -0.45 13.82 -3.95
N MET A 361 -1.49 14.58 -4.28
CA MET A 361 -1.92 14.85 -5.65
C MET A 361 -2.31 16.31 -5.84
N GLN A 362 -2.34 16.73 -7.08
CA GLN A 362 -2.76 18.08 -7.45
C GLN A 362 -4.23 18.08 -7.89
N LEU A 363 -5.00 19.07 -7.41
CA LEU A 363 -6.37 19.32 -7.85
C LEU A 363 -6.42 20.09 -9.18
N ASN A 364 -7.50 19.91 -9.93
CA ASN A 364 -7.83 20.70 -11.12
C ASN A 364 -8.09 22.17 -10.80
N ARG A 365 -8.10 23.06 -11.81
CA ARG A 365 -8.33 24.49 -11.65
C ARG A 365 -9.69 24.83 -11.04
N THR A 366 -10.70 23.98 -11.21
CA THR A 366 -12.02 24.14 -10.59
C THR A 366 -12.02 24.15 -9.07
N GLY A 367 -10.97 23.62 -8.43
CA GLY A 367 -10.80 23.63 -6.97
C GLY A 367 -10.17 24.89 -6.37
N GLU A 368 -10.10 26.02 -7.07
CA GLU A 368 -9.63 27.31 -6.50
C GLU A 368 -10.69 27.94 -5.62
N SER A 369 -10.37 28.18 -4.36
CA SER A 369 -11.38 28.46 -3.35
C SER A 369 -11.21 29.72 -2.52
N PHE A 370 -10.02 30.35 -2.46
CA PHE A 370 -9.76 31.36 -1.43
C PHE A 370 -10.64 32.61 -1.52
N ASN A 371 -10.98 33.06 -2.74
CA ASN A 371 -11.83 34.24 -2.98
C ASN A 371 -13.27 33.90 -3.38
N ARG A 372 -13.67 32.62 -3.27
CA ARG A 372 -15.03 32.18 -3.58
C ARG A 372 -15.85 32.02 -2.31
N LYS A 373 -17.17 32.15 -2.42
CA LYS A 373 -18.07 31.78 -1.34
C LYS A 373 -17.95 30.29 -1.06
N GLY A 374 -18.09 29.87 0.20
CA GLY A 374 -18.00 28.47 0.58
C GLY A 374 -18.93 27.55 -0.23
N SER A 375 -20.11 28.05 -0.64
CA SER A 375 -21.07 27.35 -1.49
C SER A 375 -20.63 27.15 -2.96
N GLU A 376 -19.62 27.88 -3.42
CA GLU A 376 -19.10 27.82 -4.79
C GLU A 376 -17.89 26.89 -4.92
N VAL A 377 -17.38 26.36 -3.80
CA VAL A 377 -16.24 25.47 -3.78
C VAL A 377 -16.73 24.02 -3.87
N VAL A 378 -16.26 23.33 -4.89
CA VAL A 378 -16.57 21.91 -5.09
C VAL A 378 -15.54 21.09 -4.32
N ASP A 379 -15.99 20.46 -3.24
CA ASP A 379 -15.18 19.62 -2.34
C ASP A 379 -15.51 18.12 -2.52
N ASP A 380 -15.69 17.69 -3.76
CA ASP A 380 -15.97 16.29 -4.08
C ASP A 380 -14.87 15.65 -4.95
N SER A 381 -15.02 14.38 -5.24
CA SER A 381 -14.05 13.61 -6.03
C SER A 381 -13.89 14.09 -7.47
N SER A 382 -14.83 14.87 -8.02
CA SER A 382 -14.80 15.36 -9.41
C SER A 382 -13.68 16.38 -9.67
N VAL A 383 -13.22 17.08 -8.62
CA VAL A 383 -12.13 18.05 -8.72
C VAL A 383 -10.74 17.43 -8.66
N ILE A 384 -10.65 16.14 -8.34
CA ILE A 384 -9.37 15.43 -8.31
C ILE A 384 -9.01 15.09 -9.75
N SER A 385 -7.98 15.75 -10.31
CA SER A 385 -7.48 15.44 -11.65
C SER A 385 -7.01 13.98 -11.71
N LEU A 386 -7.50 13.22 -12.68
CA LEU A 386 -7.16 11.81 -12.86
C LEU A 386 -7.87 10.87 -11.87
N SER A 387 -9.07 11.26 -11.43
CA SER A 387 -9.75 10.79 -10.24
C SER A 387 -10.16 9.31 -10.19
N ASP A 388 -10.61 8.72 -11.30
CA ASP A 388 -11.25 7.41 -11.22
C ASP A 388 -10.29 6.30 -10.78
N ARG A 389 -9.09 6.23 -11.35
CA ARG A 389 -8.12 5.19 -10.97
C ARG A 389 -7.53 5.39 -9.58
N LEU A 390 -7.32 6.64 -9.16
CA LEU A 390 -6.90 6.90 -7.78
C LEU A 390 -7.94 6.41 -6.80
N GLN A 391 -9.22 6.70 -7.07
CA GLN A 391 -10.31 6.24 -6.23
C GLN A 391 -10.42 4.72 -6.20
N TRP A 392 -10.06 4.02 -7.28
CA TRP A 392 -10.08 2.56 -7.29
C TRP A 392 -9.00 1.96 -6.39
N PHE A 393 -7.79 2.46 -6.44
CA PHE A 393 -6.63 1.85 -5.76
C PHE A 393 -6.35 2.43 -4.37
N ALA A 394 -6.56 3.74 -4.15
CA ALA A 394 -6.36 4.33 -2.84
C ALA A 394 -7.46 3.89 -1.86
N SER A 395 -7.04 3.58 -0.65
CA SER A 395 -7.95 3.17 0.42
C SER A 395 -8.53 4.36 1.18
N PHE A 396 -7.83 5.48 1.16
CA PHE A 396 -8.26 6.75 1.70
C PHE A 396 -7.94 7.88 0.72
N VAL A 397 -8.89 8.75 0.44
CA VAL A 397 -8.73 9.95 -0.39
C VAL A 397 -9.38 11.12 0.32
N ALA A 398 -8.65 12.23 0.45
CA ALA A 398 -9.18 13.45 1.05
C ALA A 398 -8.66 14.70 0.34
N ILE A 399 -9.41 15.79 0.43
CA ILE A 399 -9.02 17.11 -0.06
C ILE A 399 -8.50 17.91 1.13
N PHE A 400 -7.27 18.42 1.03
CA PHE A 400 -6.68 19.34 2.01
C PHE A 400 -6.59 20.73 1.42
N ARG A 401 -7.25 21.73 2.05
CA ARG A 401 -7.26 23.10 1.57
C ARG A 401 -7.45 24.13 2.68
N ARG A 402 -7.14 25.38 2.35
CA ARG A 402 -7.54 26.53 3.19
C ARG A 402 -9.05 26.68 3.21
N LYS A 403 -9.57 27.11 4.34
CA LYS A 403 -10.96 27.56 4.48
C LYS A 403 -11.16 28.87 3.75
N THR A 404 -12.35 29.06 3.17
CA THR A 404 -12.77 30.37 2.66
C THR A 404 -13.04 31.35 3.82
N LEU A 405 -13.16 32.63 3.52
CA LEU A 405 -13.47 33.63 4.56
C LEU A 405 -14.83 33.36 5.24
N ASP A 406 -15.80 32.91 4.46
CA ASP A 406 -17.13 32.55 5.00
C ASP A 406 -17.02 31.32 5.93
N GLU A 407 -16.23 30.34 5.55
CA GLU A 407 -15.97 29.13 6.38
C GLU A 407 -15.23 29.49 7.68
N LEU A 408 -14.24 30.39 7.61
CA LEU A 408 -13.52 30.85 8.80
C LEU A 408 -14.46 31.57 9.78
N THR A 409 -15.38 32.40 9.24
CA THR A 409 -16.38 33.11 10.04
C THR A 409 -17.37 32.12 10.66
N LEU A 410 -17.84 31.16 9.89
CA LEU A 410 -18.87 30.21 10.31
C LEU A 410 -18.34 29.17 11.32
N ASP A 411 -17.15 28.61 11.09
CA ASP A 411 -16.55 27.65 12.00
C ASP A 411 -15.97 28.32 13.26
N GLY A 412 -15.41 29.53 13.13
CA GLY A 412 -14.69 30.23 14.18
C GLY A 412 -13.17 30.02 14.11
N GLN A 413 -12.42 31.03 14.53
CA GLN A 413 -10.95 31.08 14.42
C GLN A 413 -10.24 29.96 15.18
N GLN A 414 -10.79 29.47 16.30
CA GLN A 414 -10.21 28.39 17.09
C GLN A 414 -10.15 27.06 16.35
N PHE A 415 -10.99 26.85 15.32
CA PHE A 415 -10.96 25.66 14.48
C PHE A 415 -9.98 25.77 13.31
N GLY A 416 -9.04 26.71 13.38
CA GLY A 416 -7.92 26.83 12.46
C GLY A 416 -8.29 27.25 11.05
N THR A 417 -7.28 27.30 10.20
CA THR A 417 -7.30 27.93 8.87
C THR A 417 -7.48 26.95 7.71
N HIS A 418 -7.35 25.65 7.96
CA HIS A 418 -7.41 24.60 6.93
C HIS A 418 -8.41 23.52 7.32
N LYS A 419 -8.84 22.76 6.33
CA LYS A 419 -9.66 21.55 6.54
C LYS A 419 -9.22 20.40 5.66
N LEU A 420 -9.41 19.19 6.16
CA LEU A 420 -9.26 17.92 5.44
C LEU A 420 -10.64 17.29 5.28
N ILE A 421 -11.06 17.14 4.03
CA ILE A 421 -12.38 16.65 3.67
C ILE A 421 -12.21 15.25 3.07
N PRO A 422 -12.65 14.19 3.74
CA PRO A 422 -12.58 12.84 3.19
C PRO A 422 -13.59 12.69 2.04
N THR A 423 -13.12 12.27 0.89
CA THR A 423 -13.96 11.96 -0.28
C THR A 423 -14.16 10.46 -0.45
N LYS A 424 -13.23 9.65 0.09
CA LYS A 424 -13.30 8.21 0.12
C LYS A 424 -12.52 7.66 1.32
N THR A 425 -13.08 6.67 2.01
CA THR A 425 -12.34 5.80 2.92
C THR A 425 -12.91 4.39 2.92
N ARG A 426 -12.04 3.39 3.08
CA ARG A 426 -12.38 2.00 3.35
C ARG A 426 -12.24 1.66 4.83
N PHE A 427 -11.86 2.63 5.65
CA PHE A 427 -11.48 2.42 7.04
C PHE A 427 -12.52 2.96 8.00
N GLN A 428 -12.54 2.30 9.13
CA GLN A 428 -13.30 2.68 10.29
C GLN A 428 -12.37 2.60 11.49
N GLY A 429 -12.34 3.63 12.31
CA GLY A 429 -11.63 3.67 13.56
C GLY A 429 -12.55 3.32 14.73
N ARG A 430 -12.25 3.85 15.89
CA ARG A 430 -13.12 3.69 17.10
C ARG A 430 -14.50 4.29 16.89
N ASP A 431 -14.61 5.32 16.06
CA ASP A 431 -15.90 5.89 15.65
C ASP A 431 -16.47 5.08 14.50
N ALA A 432 -17.58 4.39 14.75
CA ALA A 432 -18.23 3.55 13.77
C ALA A 432 -18.83 4.32 12.58
N ALA A 433 -19.15 5.60 12.75
CA ALA A 433 -19.65 6.45 11.65
C ALA A 433 -18.58 6.71 10.57
N GLY A 434 -17.31 6.83 10.97
CA GLY A 434 -16.19 6.98 10.05
C GLY A 434 -16.38 8.11 9.05
N HIS A 435 -16.23 7.79 7.76
CA HIS A 435 -16.31 8.76 6.66
C HIS A 435 -17.75 9.13 6.25
N GLN A 436 -18.73 8.32 6.61
CA GLN A 436 -20.15 8.58 6.31
C GLN A 436 -20.79 9.46 7.38
N ASP A 437 -19.97 10.05 8.23
CA ASP A 437 -20.43 10.90 9.31
C ASP A 437 -21.03 12.20 8.79
N LEU A 438 -22.34 12.28 8.85
CA LEU A 438 -23.10 13.49 8.53
C LEU A 438 -23.36 14.26 9.82
N VAL A 439 -22.96 15.51 9.82
CA VAL A 439 -23.09 16.42 10.96
C VAL A 439 -24.19 17.42 10.69
N ARG A 440 -25.11 17.56 11.65
CA ARG A 440 -26.14 18.58 11.64
C ARG A 440 -25.54 19.87 12.22
N ARG A 441 -25.50 20.93 11.43
CA ARG A 441 -24.91 22.23 11.78
C ARG A 441 -25.83 23.38 11.41
N LEU A 442 -25.56 24.55 11.95
CA LEU A 442 -26.20 25.78 11.52
C LEU A 442 -25.46 26.37 10.31
N ASP A 443 -26.22 26.88 9.32
CA ASP A 443 -25.66 27.64 8.20
C ASP A 443 -25.46 29.13 8.60
N SER A 444 -25.00 29.93 7.66
CA SER A 444 -24.80 31.39 7.88
C SER A 444 -26.06 32.18 8.22
N CYS A 445 -27.23 31.60 8.01
CA CYS A 445 -28.54 32.18 8.32
C CYS A 445 -29.13 31.62 9.63
N GLY A 446 -28.41 30.76 10.34
CA GLY A 446 -28.89 30.11 11.55
C GLY A 446 -29.85 28.92 11.29
N LYS A 447 -30.02 28.51 10.04
CA LYS A 447 -30.85 27.37 9.67
C LYS A 447 -30.07 26.05 9.79
N GLU A 448 -30.71 25.03 10.34
CA GLU A 448 -30.10 23.71 10.40
C GLU A 448 -29.95 23.08 9.02
N THR A 449 -28.73 22.60 8.76
CA THR A 449 -28.34 21.88 7.54
C THR A 449 -27.50 20.67 7.87
N TRP A 450 -27.41 19.70 6.94
CA TRP A 450 -26.53 18.57 7.05
C TRP A 450 -25.29 18.80 6.20
N ALA A 451 -24.12 18.46 6.76
CA ALA A 451 -22.86 18.51 6.04
C ALA A 451 -22.02 17.25 6.33
N GLN A 452 -21.22 16.84 5.38
CA GLN A 452 -20.24 15.78 5.59
C GLN A 452 -19.18 16.24 6.59
N ASN A 453 -18.81 15.39 7.54
CA ASN A 453 -17.76 15.69 8.51
C ASN A 453 -16.42 15.94 7.83
N TYR A 454 -15.63 16.85 8.40
CA TYR A 454 -14.25 17.14 8.00
C TYR A 454 -13.40 17.43 9.24
N LEU A 455 -12.09 17.30 9.08
CA LEU A 455 -11.13 17.60 10.14
C LEU A 455 -10.57 19.01 9.96
N ASN A 456 -10.41 19.71 11.07
CA ASN A 456 -9.93 21.08 11.14
C ASN A 456 -8.47 21.15 11.54
N TYR A 457 -7.71 22.02 10.89
CA TYR A 457 -6.28 22.18 11.13
C TYR A 457 -5.86 23.65 11.19
N GLN A 458 -4.94 23.93 12.10
CA GLN A 458 -4.15 25.17 12.11
C GLN A 458 -2.80 24.87 11.46
N VAL A 459 -2.41 25.64 10.46
CA VAL A 459 -1.11 25.54 9.80
C VAL A 459 -0.27 26.75 10.15
N ASN A 460 0.85 26.54 10.84
CA ASN A 460 1.82 27.54 11.23
C ASN A 460 3.22 27.06 10.93
N ASN A 461 4.01 27.81 10.17
CA ASN A 461 5.45 27.59 10.00
C ASN A 461 5.85 26.11 9.77
N PHE A 462 5.18 25.39 8.86
CA PHE A 462 5.33 23.96 8.60
C PHE A 462 4.87 23.01 9.72
N ASN A 463 4.38 23.54 10.83
CA ASN A 463 3.73 22.79 11.89
C ASN A 463 2.22 22.76 11.64
N ILE A 464 1.62 21.58 11.79
CA ILE A 464 0.18 21.38 11.66
C ILE A 464 -0.37 20.87 12.98
N GLU A 465 -1.42 21.52 13.45
CA GLU A 465 -2.15 21.15 14.66
C GLU A 465 -3.60 20.84 14.28
N GLU A 466 -4.08 19.68 14.71
CA GLU A 466 -5.49 19.34 14.59
C GLU A 466 -6.33 20.18 15.56
N ARG A 467 -7.46 20.69 15.10
CA ARG A 467 -8.37 21.57 15.82
C ARG A 467 -9.79 20.99 15.87
N GLY A 468 -9.89 19.66 16.01
CA GLY A 468 -11.15 18.96 16.07
C GLY A 468 -11.78 18.72 14.68
N SER A 469 -13.06 18.43 14.69
CA SER A 469 -13.86 18.08 13.51
C SER A 469 -15.04 19.04 13.32
N LEU A 470 -15.84 18.85 12.29
CA LEU A 470 -17.08 19.59 12.10
C LEU A 470 -18.09 19.33 13.24
N ARG A 471 -18.02 18.15 13.90
CA ARG A 471 -18.86 17.87 15.09
C ARG A 471 -18.58 18.89 16.19
N ASP A 472 -17.32 19.16 16.50
CA ASP A 472 -16.93 20.11 17.53
C ASP A 472 -17.36 21.53 17.18
N VAL A 473 -17.35 21.90 15.90
CA VAL A 473 -17.91 23.16 15.40
C VAL A 473 -19.42 23.23 15.66
N ALA A 474 -20.15 22.18 15.30
CA ALA A 474 -21.60 22.12 15.45
C ALA A 474 -22.04 22.13 16.91
N ASP A 475 -21.35 21.42 17.78
CA ASP A 475 -21.64 21.40 19.21
C ASP A 475 -21.45 22.79 19.83
N ARG A 476 -20.37 23.47 19.50
CA ARG A 476 -20.16 24.86 19.91
C ARG A 476 -21.23 25.82 19.37
N GLN A 477 -21.65 25.66 18.10
CA GLN A 477 -22.72 26.48 17.55
C GLN A 477 -24.02 26.32 18.34
N ARG A 478 -24.35 25.11 18.78
CA ARG A 478 -25.52 24.82 19.60
C ARG A 478 -25.41 25.46 20.98
N GLU A 479 -24.26 25.33 21.64
CA GLU A 479 -24.01 25.95 22.94
C GLU A 479 -24.18 27.48 22.87
N GLN A 480 -23.64 28.13 21.86
CA GLN A 480 -23.77 29.55 21.66
C GLN A 480 -25.23 29.98 21.39
N TYR A 481 -25.99 29.16 20.70
CA TYR A 481 -27.42 29.44 20.43
C TYR A 481 -28.23 29.30 21.72
N GLN A 482 -28.00 28.31 22.54
CA GLN A 482 -28.66 28.12 23.82
C GLN A 482 -28.38 29.29 24.80
N LEU A 483 -27.12 29.70 24.90
CA LEU A 483 -26.73 30.85 25.73
C LEU A 483 -27.36 32.16 25.27
N ASN A 484 -27.57 32.36 23.96
CA ASN A 484 -28.23 33.53 23.43
C ASN A 484 -29.75 33.52 23.68
N ASP A 485 -30.40 32.34 23.61
CA ASP A 485 -31.83 32.19 23.94
C ASP A 485 -32.09 32.40 25.44
N GLU A 486 -31.25 31.92 26.33
CA GLU A 486 -31.35 32.16 27.77
C GLU A 486 -31.18 33.62 28.11
N ASN A 487 -30.22 34.31 27.51
CA ASN A 487 -30.03 35.77 27.72
C ASN A 487 -31.14 36.63 27.12
N GLN A 488 -31.86 36.19 26.09
CA GLN A 488 -33.03 36.91 25.56
C GLN A 488 -34.27 36.69 26.44
N THR A 489 -34.46 35.52 26.97
CA THR A 489 -35.56 35.20 27.91
C THR A 489 -35.41 35.93 29.24
N ASP A 490 -34.18 36.09 29.76
CA ASP A 490 -33.92 36.86 31.00
C ASP A 490 -34.03 38.40 30.77
N GLY A 491 -33.79 38.87 29.54
CA GLY A 491 -33.95 40.30 29.18
C GLY A 491 -35.41 40.73 28.94
N GLU A 492 -36.31 39.80 28.64
CA GLU A 492 -37.76 40.09 28.51
C GLU A 492 -38.53 40.03 29.86
N LEU A 493 -37.86 39.59 30.95
CA LEU A 493 -38.42 39.53 32.29
C LEU A 493 -38.02 40.68 33.20
N LEU A 494 -37.30 41.68 32.70
CA LEU A 494 -36.94 42.93 33.37
C LEU A 494 -37.62 44.14 32.71
#